data_764d9254236767a221b841e0d8b5bd25
#
_entry.id   764d9254236767a221b841e0d8b5bd25
#
_cell.length_a   1.000
_cell.length_b   1.000
_cell.length_c   1.000
_cell.angle_alpha   90.00
_cell.angle_beta   90.00
_cell.angle_gamma   90.00
#
_symmetry.space_group_name_H-M   'P 1'
#
loop_
_entity.id
_entity.type
_entity.pdbx_description
1 polymer ?
#
loop_
_entity_poly.entity_id
_entity_poly.type
_entity_poly.pdbx_seq_one_letter_code
_entity_poly.pdbx_strand_id
1 'polypeptide(L)'
;MSQERLMILEKVLSELPGYLGWMIGSCRFSFGKEAGGNTPGQMQHSCDLTVLRSDARLAEVEIRNLTTEDQLRVMLVNAASGTETDRETTGKQHRDIRLPSSQKESEAFLVTREAIDTYLKESRDGNLIHRGEAAVVPGFLMVNRILEGYGDCIEASVRFYLPLRCQEPAELVEQKTGEQSRTVELFTDRGRILQMKLQGKDEGGKQL
;
A
#
# COMPACT_ATOMS: atom_id res chain seq x y z
N MET A 1 1.92 2.29 15.53
CA MET A 1 3.40 2.15 15.31
C MET A 1 3.77 1.82 13.87
N SER A 2 3.28 0.72 13.27
CA SER A 2 3.62 0.35 11.88
C SER A 2 3.22 1.42 10.85
N GLN A 3 2.08 2.07 11.02
CA GLN A 3 1.59 3.15 10.16
C GLN A 3 2.49 4.40 10.17
N GLU A 4 2.91 4.87 11.35
CA GLU A 4 3.79 6.04 11.45
C GLU A 4 5.14 5.79 10.77
N ARG A 5 5.66 4.56 10.90
CA ARG A 5 6.91 4.15 10.25
C ARG A 5 6.75 4.09 8.73
N LEU A 6 5.64 3.54 8.23
CA LEU A 6 5.33 3.52 6.80
C LEU A 6 5.14 4.94 6.26
N MET A 7 4.42 5.82 6.98
CA MET A 7 4.22 7.23 6.59
C MET A 7 5.55 7.99 6.45
N ILE A 8 6.58 7.67 7.25
CA ILE A 8 7.91 8.29 7.10
C ILE A 8 8.53 7.90 5.75
N LEU A 9 8.47 6.61 5.39
CA LEU A 9 9.00 6.12 4.11
C LEU A 9 8.21 6.69 2.91
N GLU A 10 6.91 6.84 3.05
CA GLU A 10 6.04 7.45 2.03
C GLU A 10 6.39 8.92 1.78
N LYS A 11 6.66 9.70 2.84
CA LYS A 11 7.09 11.09 2.70
C LYS A 11 8.37 11.21 1.88
N VAL A 12 9.32 10.31 2.08
CA VAL A 12 10.55 10.27 1.29
C VAL A 12 10.25 9.91 -0.16
N LEU A 13 9.32 8.97 -0.42
CA LEU A 13 8.89 8.64 -1.77
C LEU A 13 8.22 9.83 -2.46
N SER A 14 7.41 10.61 -1.76
CA SER A 14 6.70 11.76 -2.32
C SER A 14 7.64 12.89 -2.77
N GLU A 15 8.86 12.93 -2.25
CA GLU A 15 9.90 13.89 -2.64
C GLU A 15 10.64 13.48 -3.94
N LEU A 16 10.39 12.27 -4.47
CA LEU A 16 11.06 11.78 -5.68
C LEU A 16 10.57 12.55 -6.92
N PRO A 17 11.46 13.29 -7.62
CA PRO A 17 11.06 14.07 -8.80
C PRO A 17 10.72 13.16 -9.99
N GLY A 18 9.83 13.64 -10.86
CA GLY A 18 9.54 13.01 -12.16
C GLY A 18 8.48 11.90 -12.14
N TYR A 19 7.91 11.57 -10.98
CA TYR A 19 6.90 10.50 -10.86
C TYR A 19 5.49 11.01 -10.54
N LEU A 20 5.22 12.29 -10.74
CA LEU A 20 3.86 12.84 -10.65
C LEU A 20 2.97 12.20 -11.73
N GLY A 21 1.80 11.70 -11.33
CA GLY A 21 0.87 10.98 -12.21
C GLY A 21 1.14 9.47 -12.34
N TRP A 22 2.22 8.96 -11.75
CA TRP A 22 2.46 7.53 -11.67
C TRP A 22 1.61 6.88 -10.58
N MET A 23 1.27 5.61 -10.78
CA MET A 23 0.50 4.82 -9.82
C MET A 23 1.39 3.75 -9.20
N ILE A 24 1.05 3.33 -7.99
CA ILE A 24 1.69 2.21 -7.34
C ILE A 24 1.10 0.91 -7.90
N GLY A 25 1.92 0.10 -8.56
CA GLY A 25 1.53 -1.24 -9.03
C GLY A 25 1.70 -2.30 -7.94
N SER A 26 2.76 -2.20 -7.15
CA SER A 26 2.99 -3.05 -5.99
C SER A 26 3.96 -2.39 -5.02
N CYS A 27 3.92 -2.82 -3.76
CA CYS A 27 4.94 -2.47 -2.79
C CYS A 27 5.21 -3.63 -1.83
N ARG A 28 6.39 -3.62 -1.23
CA ARG A 28 6.78 -4.47 -0.12
C ARG A 28 7.46 -3.61 0.93
N PHE A 29 7.08 -3.79 2.17
CA PHE A 29 7.74 -3.13 3.28
C PHE A 29 8.04 -4.10 4.40
N SER A 30 9.10 -3.82 5.14
CA SER A 30 9.47 -4.50 6.36
C SER A 30 9.89 -3.50 7.41
N PHE A 31 9.53 -3.79 8.65
CA PHE A 31 9.91 -2.97 9.80
C PHE A 31 11.03 -3.67 10.56
N GLY A 32 12.16 -2.97 10.68
CA GLY A 32 13.31 -3.42 11.46
C GLY A 32 13.12 -3.18 12.96
N LYS A 33 14.20 -2.83 13.64
CA LYS A 33 14.21 -2.60 15.10
C LYS A 33 13.34 -1.42 15.49
N GLU A 34 12.74 -1.48 16.66
CA GLU A 34 12.06 -0.33 17.24
C GLU A 34 13.10 0.74 17.57
N ALA A 35 12.85 1.97 17.11
CA ALA A 35 13.72 3.09 17.41
C ALA A 35 13.53 3.48 18.89
N GLY A 36 14.45 3.09 19.73
CA GLY A 36 14.46 3.53 21.12
C GLY A 36 14.66 5.04 21.23
N GLY A 37 13.59 5.77 21.51
CA GLY A 37 13.67 7.19 21.91
C GLY A 37 13.80 8.23 20.78
N ASN A 38 13.81 7.88 19.53
CA ASN A 38 13.86 8.84 18.41
C ASN A 38 12.49 9.45 18.09
N THR A 39 12.46 10.77 17.86
CA THR A 39 11.24 11.44 17.42
C THR A 39 10.98 11.18 15.93
N PRO A 40 9.72 11.22 15.46
CA PRO A 40 9.38 11.03 14.03
C PRO A 40 10.15 11.95 13.07
N GLY A 41 10.46 13.17 13.46
CA GLY A 41 11.25 14.11 12.67
C GLY A 41 12.71 13.69 12.49
N GLN A 42 13.33 13.10 13.50
CA GLN A 42 14.70 12.57 13.39
C GLN A 42 14.77 11.33 12.50
N MET A 43 13.71 10.52 12.47
CA MET A 43 13.66 9.31 11.65
C MET A 43 13.59 9.62 10.16
N GLN A 44 12.97 10.71 9.73
CA GLN A 44 12.87 11.08 8.31
C GLN A 44 14.23 11.46 7.71
N HIS A 45 15.11 12.08 8.48
CA HIS A 45 16.43 12.51 8.00
C HIS A 45 17.45 11.38 7.83
N SER A 46 17.12 10.18 8.27
CA SER A 46 17.97 8.98 8.14
C SER A 46 17.51 8.03 7.04
N CYS A 47 16.70 8.49 6.09
CA CYS A 47 16.25 7.65 5.00
C CYS A 47 17.12 7.86 3.75
N ASP A 48 17.56 6.74 3.15
CA ASP A 48 18.14 6.70 1.81
C ASP A 48 17.09 6.26 0.79
N LEU A 49 17.09 6.94 -0.37
CA LEU A 49 16.23 6.61 -1.50
C LEU A 49 17.11 6.21 -2.70
N THR A 50 16.84 5.04 -3.28
CA THR A 50 17.53 4.52 -4.45
C THR A 50 16.55 4.14 -5.54
N VAL A 51 16.74 4.65 -6.75
CA VAL A 51 16.03 4.17 -7.95
C VAL A 51 16.77 2.96 -8.48
N LEU A 52 16.20 1.76 -8.31
CA LEU A 52 16.80 0.50 -8.73
C LEU A 52 16.69 0.27 -10.24
N ARG A 53 15.56 0.69 -10.80
CA ARG A 53 15.24 0.58 -12.21
C ARG A 53 14.27 1.69 -12.60
N SER A 54 14.44 2.26 -13.80
CA SER A 54 13.49 3.21 -14.37
C SER A 54 13.49 3.11 -15.89
N ASP A 55 12.29 3.05 -16.47
CA ASP A 55 12.04 3.21 -17.90
C ASP A 55 10.76 4.05 -18.10
N ALA A 56 10.30 4.22 -19.33
CA ALA A 56 9.12 5.04 -19.63
C ALA A 56 7.81 4.51 -19.01
N ARG A 57 7.74 3.24 -18.62
CA ARG A 57 6.52 2.57 -18.14
C ARG A 57 6.58 2.19 -16.68
N LEU A 58 7.77 1.83 -16.19
CA LEU A 58 7.97 1.27 -14.86
C LEU A 58 9.14 1.94 -14.17
N ALA A 59 9.01 2.15 -12.86
CA ALA A 59 10.14 2.47 -12.00
C ALA A 59 10.07 1.62 -10.74
N GLU A 60 11.22 1.17 -10.27
CA GLU A 60 11.38 0.45 -9.02
C GLU A 60 12.25 1.27 -8.10
N VAL A 61 11.71 1.60 -6.93
CA VAL A 61 12.34 2.48 -5.94
C VAL A 61 12.45 1.75 -4.62
N GLU A 62 13.58 1.89 -3.96
CA GLU A 62 13.81 1.40 -2.61
C GLU A 62 14.11 2.57 -1.68
N ILE A 63 13.49 2.56 -0.51
CA ILE A 63 13.71 3.51 0.57
C ILE A 63 14.09 2.71 1.80
N ARG A 64 15.17 3.11 2.46
CA ARG A 64 15.67 2.49 3.70
C ARG A 64 15.86 3.54 4.77
N ASN A 65 15.31 3.28 5.94
CA ASN A 65 15.64 4.06 7.13
C ASN A 65 16.87 3.42 7.81
N LEU A 66 17.98 4.16 7.83
CA LEU A 66 19.26 3.66 8.35
C LEU A 66 19.27 3.50 9.88
N THR A 67 18.34 4.15 10.58
CA THR A 67 18.25 4.09 12.05
C THR A 67 17.42 2.91 12.52
N THR A 68 16.26 2.68 11.88
CA THR A 68 15.30 1.63 12.28
C THR A 68 15.41 0.37 11.44
N GLU A 69 16.19 0.42 10.37
CA GLU A 69 16.30 -0.64 9.36
C GLU A 69 14.96 -0.93 8.64
N ASP A 70 14.03 0.06 8.65
CA ASP A 70 12.79 -0.04 7.89
C ASP A 70 13.08 0.04 6.40
N GLN A 71 12.36 -0.75 5.64
CA GLN A 71 12.52 -0.77 4.20
C GLN A 71 11.17 -0.70 3.51
N LEU A 72 11.09 0.11 2.45
CA LEU A 72 9.98 0.16 1.52
C LEU A 72 10.50 0.01 0.10
N ARG A 73 10.02 -0.97 -0.64
CA ARG A 73 10.28 -1.15 -2.05
C ARG A 73 8.98 -0.99 -2.83
N VAL A 74 8.97 -0.10 -3.80
CA VAL A 74 7.77 0.26 -4.56
C VAL A 74 8.02 0.09 -6.05
N MET A 75 7.07 -0.51 -6.74
CA MET A 75 6.99 -0.49 -8.18
C MET A 75 5.95 0.55 -8.61
N LEU A 76 6.41 1.57 -9.28
CA LEU A 76 5.61 2.64 -9.88
C LEU A 76 5.30 2.31 -11.34
N VAL A 77 4.09 2.60 -11.77
CA VAL A 77 3.59 2.38 -13.14
C VAL A 77 3.13 3.71 -13.72
N ASN A 78 3.66 4.07 -14.87
CA ASN A 78 3.22 5.27 -15.59
C ASN A 78 1.88 5.02 -16.28
N ALA A 79 0.80 5.56 -15.72
CA ALA A 79 -0.55 5.40 -16.27
C ALA A 79 -0.73 6.04 -17.65
N ALA A 80 0.08 7.06 -17.99
CA ALA A 80 0.02 7.74 -19.29
C ALA A 80 0.68 6.96 -20.43
N SER A 81 1.52 5.97 -20.12
CA SER A 81 2.26 5.17 -21.13
C SER A 81 1.48 3.97 -21.67
N GLY A 82 0.30 3.66 -21.13
CA GLY A 82 -0.58 2.60 -21.63
C GLY A 82 -1.28 3.07 -22.91
N THR A 83 -0.98 2.44 -24.06
CA THR A 83 -1.76 2.61 -25.28
C THR A 83 -3.17 2.05 -25.08
N GLU A 84 -4.18 2.63 -25.74
CA GLU A 84 -5.59 2.18 -25.66
C GLU A 84 -5.76 0.67 -25.91
N THR A 85 -4.86 0.06 -26.67
CA THR A 85 -4.83 -1.38 -26.98
C THR A 85 -4.59 -2.26 -25.74
N ASP A 86 -3.86 -1.79 -24.72
CA ASP A 86 -3.60 -2.57 -23.50
C ASP A 86 -4.80 -2.55 -22.52
N ARG A 87 -5.74 -1.60 -22.69
CA ARG A 87 -6.94 -1.51 -21.85
C ARG A 87 -8.00 -2.57 -22.19
N GLU A 88 -8.08 -3.02 -23.46
CA GLU A 88 -9.03 -4.06 -23.86
C GLU A 88 -8.63 -5.47 -23.45
N THR A 89 -7.33 -5.74 -23.31
CA THR A 89 -6.84 -7.09 -22.94
C THR A 89 -6.94 -7.37 -21.45
N THR A 90 -6.95 -6.34 -20.60
CA THR A 90 -7.13 -6.49 -19.14
C THR A 90 -8.59 -6.74 -18.73
N GLY A 91 -9.54 -6.44 -19.62
CA GLY A 91 -11.00 -6.61 -19.38
C GLY A 91 -11.52 -8.05 -19.51
N LYS A 92 -10.73 -9.02 -20.00
CA LYS A 92 -11.21 -10.39 -20.29
C LYS A 92 -10.89 -11.45 -19.25
N GLN A 93 -10.35 -11.11 -18.11
CA GLN A 93 -10.28 -12.04 -16.97
C GLN A 93 -11.37 -11.76 -15.93
N HIS A 94 -12.63 -11.63 -16.36
CA HIS A 94 -13.77 -11.97 -15.49
C HIS A 94 -13.75 -13.50 -15.27
N ARG A 95 -12.81 -13.99 -14.49
CA ARG A 95 -13.04 -15.24 -13.79
C ARG A 95 -14.08 -14.92 -12.73
N ASP A 96 -15.22 -15.61 -12.78
CA ASP A 96 -16.16 -15.68 -11.67
C ASP A 96 -15.36 -15.85 -10.38
N ILE A 97 -15.14 -14.73 -9.66
CA ILE A 97 -14.55 -14.77 -8.33
C ILE A 97 -15.68 -15.24 -7.42
N ARG A 98 -15.94 -16.56 -7.46
CA ARG A 98 -16.72 -17.22 -6.42
C ARG A 98 -15.91 -17.01 -5.14
N LEU A 99 -16.40 -16.13 -4.28
CA LEU A 99 -15.92 -16.03 -2.91
C LEU A 99 -15.93 -17.45 -2.33
N PRO A 100 -14.80 -18.02 -1.93
CA PRO A 100 -14.80 -19.32 -1.30
C PRO A 100 -15.63 -19.24 -0.01
N SER A 101 -16.63 -20.07 0.09
CA SER A 101 -17.67 -20.10 1.15
C SER A 101 -17.20 -20.73 2.45
N SER A 102 -16.01 -20.41 2.94
CA SER A 102 -15.55 -20.94 4.23
C SER A 102 -14.75 -19.92 5.02
N GLN A 103 -15.34 -19.45 6.13
CA GLN A 103 -14.69 -18.72 7.23
C GLN A 103 -13.92 -17.44 6.82
N LYS A 104 -14.49 -16.60 5.95
CA LYS A 104 -13.96 -15.28 5.68
C LYS A 104 -14.79 -14.27 6.47
N GLU A 105 -14.14 -13.52 7.32
CA GLU A 105 -14.71 -12.31 7.89
C GLU A 105 -14.64 -11.23 6.82
N SER A 106 -15.77 -10.57 6.56
CA SER A 106 -15.83 -9.45 5.62
C SER A 106 -16.24 -8.18 6.35
N GLU A 107 -15.57 -7.09 6.03
CA GLU A 107 -15.80 -5.78 6.63
C GLU A 107 -16.00 -4.74 5.53
N ALA A 108 -16.95 -3.81 5.76
CA ALA A 108 -17.17 -2.69 4.86
C ALA A 108 -15.99 -1.71 4.90
N PHE A 109 -15.48 -1.36 3.72
CA PHE A 109 -14.37 -0.43 3.56
C PHE A 109 -14.80 0.76 2.69
N LEU A 110 -14.71 1.96 3.25
CA LEU A 110 -15.08 3.20 2.57
C LEU A 110 -14.04 4.28 2.86
N VAL A 111 -13.58 4.98 1.82
CA VAL A 111 -12.67 6.12 1.95
C VAL A 111 -13.38 7.38 1.54
N THR A 112 -13.52 8.31 2.49
CA THR A 112 -14.17 9.61 2.26
C THR A 112 -13.20 10.63 1.66
N ARG A 113 -13.73 11.72 1.13
CA ARG A 113 -12.94 12.83 0.61
C ARG A 113 -12.06 13.46 1.68
N GLU A 114 -12.62 13.68 2.86
CA GLU A 114 -11.91 14.26 4.01
C GLU A 114 -10.71 13.41 4.41
N ALA A 115 -10.85 12.08 4.36
CA ALA A 115 -9.76 11.16 4.66
C ALA A 115 -8.62 11.27 3.63
N ILE A 116 -8.96 11.40 2.33
CA ILE A 116 -7.98 11.63 1.27
C ILE A 116 -7.27 12.97 1.49
N ASP A 117 -8.01 14.06 1.71
CA ASP A 117 -7.44 15.39 1.87
C ASP A 117 -6.52 15.49 3.10
N THR A 118 -6.89 14.83 4.19
CA THR A 118 -6.05 14.74 5.39
C THR A 118 -4.76 13.99 5.09
N TYR A 119 -4.87 12.81 4.47
CA TYR A 119 -3.72 12.00 4.09
C TYR A 119 -2.75 12.74 3.16
N LEU A 120 -3.26 13.44 2.12
CA LEU A 120 -2.42 14.18 1.17
C LEU A 120 -1.62 15.30 1.85
N LYS A 121 -2.18 15.93 2.90
CA LYS A 121 -1.46 16.94 3.71
C LYS A 121 -0.34 16.28 4.53
N GLU A 122 -0.60 15.13 5.13
CA GLU A 122 0.33 14.43 6.00
C GLU A 122 1.47 13.76 5.22
N SER A 123 1.15 13.08 4.10
CA SER A 123 2.11 12.40 3.24
C SER A 123 2.89 13.33 2.32
N ARG A 124 2.41 14.58 2.12
CA ARG A 124 2.89 15.53 1.11
C ARG A 124 2.76 15.02 -0.33
N ASP A 125 1.84 14.07 -0.57
CA ASP A 125 1.62 13.53 -1.90
C ASP A 125 1.02 14.60 -2.83
N GLY A 126 1.79 15.00 -3.83
CA GLY A 126 1.44 15.99 -4.84
C GLY A 126 0.68 15.44 -6.05
N ASN A 127 0.40 14.14 -6.09
CA ASN A 127 -0.17 13.50 -7.26
C ASN A 127 -1.62 13.95 -7.53
N LEU A 128 -1.84 14.51 -8.72
CA LEU A 128 -3.12 15.10 -9.10
C LEU A 128 -4.25 14.08 -9.28
N ILE A 129 -3.95 12.79 -9.47
CA ILE A 129 -4.97 11.74 -9.61
C ILE A 129 -5.81 11.56 -8.33
N HIS A 130 -5.32 12.04 -7.18
CA HIS A 130 -6.00 11.98 -5.90
C HIS A 130 -6.91 13.20 -5.64
N ARG A 131 -7.04 14.11 -6.62
CA ARG A 131 -7.78 15.38 -6.51
C ARG A 131 -9.01 15.40 -7.43
N GLY A 132 -9.97 16.29 -7.12
CA GLY A 132 -11.20 16.45 -7.92
C GLY A 132 -12.27 15.41 -7.63
N GLU A 133 -13.38 15.44 -8.38
CA GLU A 133 -14.57 14.60 -8.16
C GLU A 133 -14.29 13.10 -8.42
N ALA A 134 -13.47 12.80 -9.42
CA ALA A 134 -13.11 11.43 -9.79
C ALA A 134 -11.82 10.95 -9.09
N ALA A 135 -11.51 11.50 -7.91
CA ALA A 135 -10.29 11.18 -7.19
C ALA A 135 -10.12 9.68 -6.96
N VAL A 136 -8.93 9.20 -7.28
CA VAL A 136 -8.47 7.86 -6.92
C VAL A 136 -7.95 7.88 -5.49
N VAL A 137 -8.32 6.90 -4.69
CA VAL A 137 -7.80 6.75 -3.32
C VAL A 137 -6.29 6.46 -3.38
N PRO A 138 -5.44 7.16 -2.61
CA PRO A 138 -4.02 6.86 -2.53
C PRO A 138 -3.77 5.42 -2.09
N GLY A 139 -2.86 4.73 -2.78
CA GLY A 139 -2.57 3.32 -2.48
C GLY A 139 -2.12 3.11 -1.04
N PHE A 140 -1.24 3.96 -0.54
CA PHE A 140 -0.77 3.85 0.84
C PHE A 140 -1.82 4.26 1.88
N LEU A 141 -2.78 5.13 1.57
CA LEU A 141 -3.90 5.39 2.47
C LEU A 141 -4.72 4.10 2.71
N MET A 142 -4.95 3.30 1.65
CA MET A 142 -5.61 1.99 1.80
C MET A 142 -4.77 1.04 2.65
N VAL A 143 -3.46 0.97 2.38
CA VAL A 143 -2.52 0.13 3.15
C VAL A 143 -2.50 0.54 4.63
N ASN A 144 -2.38 1.84 4.93
CA ASN A 144 -2.36 2.35 6.30
C ASN A 144 -3.64 2.00 7.06
N ARG A 145 -4.81 2.15 6.44
CA ARG A 145 -6.08 1.77 7.05
C ARG A 145 -6.21 0.27 7.32
N ILE A 146 -5.71 -0.56 6.41
CA ILE A 146 -5.67 -2.01 6.64
C ILE A 146 -4.75 -2.31 7.82
N LEU A 147 -3.57 -1.69 7.88
CA LEU A 147 -2.60 -1.90 8.97
C LEU A 147 -3.11 -1.46 10.36
N GLU A 148 -4.16 -0.64 10.45
CA GLU A 148 -4.81 -0.30 11.72
C GLU A 148 -5.27 -1.54 12.48
N GLY A 149 -5.75 -2.54 11.75
CA GLY A 149 -6.16 -3.83 12.32
C GLY A 149 -5.00 -4.79 12.65
N TYR A 150 -3.74 -4.46 12.26
CA TYR A 150 -2.60 -5.38 12.34
C TYR A 150 -1.36 -4.71 12.95
N GLY A 151 -1.49 -4.28 14.20
CA GLY A 151 -0.44 -3.52 14.92
C GLY A 151 0.88 -4.26 15.12
N ASP A 152 0.89 -5.59 15.03
CA ASP A 152 2.04 -6.50 15.16
C ASP A 152 2.71 -6.83 13.81
N CYS A 153 2.24 -6.28 12.69
CA CYS A 153 2.80 -6.51 11.37
C CYS A 153 4.27 -6.06 11.31
N ILE A 154 5.14 -6.98 10.88
CA ILE A 154 6.57 -6.71 10.67
C ILE A 154 6.97 -6.67 9.19
N GLU A 155 6.19 -7.30 8.34
CA GLU A 155 6.42 -7.33 6.90
C GLU A 155 5.09 -7.42 6.17
N ALA A 156 4.98 -6.72 5.04
CA ALA A 156 3.88 -6.92 4.11
C ALA A 156 4.30 -6.79 2.66
N SER A 157 3.56 -7.47 1.80
CA SER A 157 3.62 -7.27 0.35
C SER A 157 2.23 -6.96 -0.19
N VAL A 158 2.14 -5.92 -1.01
CA VAL A 158 0.88 -5.43 -1.57
C VAL A 158 0.96 -5.44 -3.09
N ARG A 159 -0.10 -5.88 -3.73
CA ARG A 159 -0.30 -5.76 -5.16
C ARG A 159 -1.61 -5.03 -5.43
N PHE A 160 -1.55 -4.01 -6.25
CA PHE A 160 -2.71 -3.24 -6.69
C PHE A 160 -3.15 -3.72 -8.07
N TYR A 161 -4.47 -3.85 -8.28
CA TYR A 161 -5.07 -4.35 -9.52
C TYR A 161 -5.93 -3.29 -10.20
N LEU A 162 -6.82 -2.66 -9.44
CA LEU A 162 -7.71 -1.62 -9.91
C LEU A 162 -7.63 -0.40 -8.99
N PRO A 163 -7.82 0.82 -9.51
CA PRO A 163 -7.93 2.00 -8.66
C PRO A 163 -9.27 1.98 -7.91
N LEU A 164 -9.22 2.23 -6.59
CA LEU A 164 -10.41 2.53 -5.79
C LEU A 164 -10.75 4.01 -5.96
N ARG A 165 -12.02 4.34 -6.20
CA ARG A 165 -12.46 5.73 -6.28
C ARG A 165 -12.88 6.25 -4.91
N CYS A 166 -12.80 7.56 -4.74
CA CYS A 166 -13.34 8.22 -3.55
C CYS A 166 -14.83 7.88 -3.37
N GLN A 167 -15.24 7.53 -2.15
CA GLN A 167 -16.61 7.14 -1.78
C GLN A 167 -17.15 5.87 -2.50
N GLU A 168 -16.31 5.14 -3.21
CA GLU A 168 -16.69 3.85 -3.75
C GLU A 168 -16.72 2.81 -2.62
N PRO A 169 -17.85 2.13 -2.39
CA PRO A 169 -17.92 1.09 -1.37
C PRO A 169 -17.09 -0.12 -1.79
N ALA A 170 -16.34 -0.65 -0.85
CA ALA A 170 -15.53 -1.84 -1.04
C ALA A 170 -15.71 -2.81 0.14
N GLU A 171 -15.36 -4.05 -0.08
CA GLU A 171 -15.41 -5.14 0.89
C GLU A 171 -13.98 -5.61 1.17
N LEU A 172 -13.59 -5.57 2.44
CA LEU A 172 -12.34 -6.12 2.94
C LEU A 172 -12.57 -7.58 3.34
N VAL A 173 -11.77 -8.48 2.79
CA VAL A 173 -11.86 -9.91 3.05
C VAL A 173 -10.53 -10.40 3.60
N GLU A 174 -10.57 -11.00 4.79
CA GLU A 174 -9.40 -11.58 5.44
C GLU A 174 -9.38 -13.10 5.33
N GLN A 175 -8.21 -13.67 5.11
CA GLN A 175 -7.94 -15.10 5.18
C GLN A 175 -6.67 -15.37 5.98
N LYS A 176 -6.77 -16.14 7.05
CA LYS A 176 -5.63 -16.69 7.76
C LYS A 176 -4.91 -17.70 6.87
N THR A 177 -3.62 -17.49 6.62
CA THR A 177 -2.78 -18.37 5.77
C THR A 177 -1.71 -19.11 6.56
N GLY A 178 -1.54 -18.76 7.84
CA GLY A 178 -0.63 -19.39 8.81
C GLY A 178 -0.89 -18.83 10.20
N GLU A 179 -0.11 -19.24 11.20
CA GLU A 179 -0.26 -18.75 12.57
C GLU A 179 -0.12 -17.24 12.66
N GLN A 180 0.84 -16.69 11.92
CA GLN A 180 1.16 -15.26 11.91
C GLN A 180 1.06 -14.64 10.53
N SER A 181 0.60 -15.40 9.55
CA SER A 181 0.45 -14.95 8.17
C SER A 181 -1.01 -14.78 7.81
N ARG A 182 -1.33 -13.67 7.17
CA ARG A 182 -2.67 -13.34 6.70
C ARG A 182 -2.63 -12.81 5.28
N THR A 183 -3.69 -13.07 4.54
CA THR A 183 -3.94 -12.43 3.25
C THR A 183 -5.21 -11.59 3.39
N VAL A 184 -5.09 -10.32 3.09
CA VAL A 184 -6.19 -9.36 3.08
C VAL A 184 -6.42 -8.92 1.64
N GLU A 185 -7.66 -8.95 1.20
CA GLU A 185 -8.06 -8.57 -0.14
C GLU A 185 -9.16 -7.52 -0.08
N LEU A 186 -9.10 -6.52 -0.94
CA LEU A 186 -10.12 -5.48 -1.07
C LEU A 186 -10.79 -5.61 -2.42
N PHE A 187 -12.13 -5.66 -2.43
CA PHE A 187 -12.94 -5.82 -3.64
C PHE A 187 -13.99 -4.71 -3.75
N THR A 188 -14.35 -4.39 -4.98
CA THR A 188 -15.58 -3.68 -5.33
C THR A 188 -16.38 -4.55 -6.31
N ASP A 189 -17.54 -4.07 -6.75
CA ASP A 189 -18.31 -4.68 -7.84
C ASP A 189 -17.52 -4.80 -9.15
N ARG A 190 -16.54 -3.91 -9.37
CA ARG A 190 -15.64 -3.94 -10.54
C ARG A 190 -14.54 -5.00 -10.45
N GLY A 191 -14.32 -5.59 -9.29
CA GLY A 191 -13.29 -6.61 -9.06
C GLY A 191 -12.33 -6.28 -7.93
N ARG A 192 -11.19 -6.98 -7.93
CA ARG A 192 -10.16 -6.84 -6.90
C ARG A 192 -9.42 -5.51 -7.04
N ILE A 193 -9.37 -4.75 -5.96
CA ILE A 193 -8.62 -3.50 -5.84
C ILE A 193 -7.19 -3.77 -5.44
N LEU A 194 -6.99 -4.51 -4.33
CA LEU A 194 -5.66 -4.90 -3.86
C LEU A 194 -5.67 -6.29 -3.21
N GLN A 195 -4.49 -6.87 -3.12
CA GLN A 195 -4.19 -8.02 -2.27
C GLN A 195 -2.96 -7.68 -1.43
N MET A 196 -3.06 -7.90 -0.13
CA MET A 196 -2.00 -7.66 0.85
C MET A 196 -1.72 -8.94 1.61
N LYS A 197 -0.46 -9.35 1.63
CA LYS A 197 0.03 -10.45 2.46
C LYS A 197 0.77 -9.85 3.64
N LEU A 198 0.38 -10.23 4.83
CA LEU A 198 0.88 -9.73 6.11
C LEU A 198 1.61 -10.83 6.84
N GLN A 199 2.72 -10.46 7.48
CA GLN A 199 3.47 -11.29 8.42
C GLN A 199 3.57 -10.55 9.75
N GLY A 200 3.08 -11.17 10.83
CA GLY A 200 3.19 -10.68 12.21
C GLY A 200 4.51 -11.08 12.86
N LYS A 201 4.79 -10.52 14.05
CA LYS A 201 5.92 -10.92 14.90
C LYS A 201 5.75 -12.37 15.34
N ASP A 202 6.87 -13.10 15.38
CA ASP A 202 6.94 -14.36 16.09
C ASP A 202 6.82 -14.06 17.59
N GLU A 203 5.71 -14.39 18.21
CA GLU A 203 5.63 -14.44 19.65
C GLU A 203 6.52 -15.62 20.07
N GLY A 204 7.85 -15.34 20.11
CA GLY A 204 8.89 -16.34 20.38
C GLY A 204 8.41 -17.32 21.44
N GLY A 205 8.28 -18.58 21.05
CA GLY A 205 7.75 -19.62 21.88
C GLY A 205 8.39 -19.53 23.25
N LYS A 206 7.56 -19.37 24.29
CA LYS A 206 7.99 -19.65 25.65
C LYS A 206 8.52 -21.06 25.60
N GLN A 207 9.86 -21.21 25.57
CA GLN A 207 10.49 -22.46 25.89
C GLN A 207 10.04 -22.82 27.30
N LEU A 208 9.22 -23.88 27.40
CA LEU A 208 8.90 -24.57 28.61
C LEU A 208 10.16 -25.24 29.18
#